data_a7bd59dfc70c320575f1139f6052ea09
#
_entry.id   a7bd59dfc70c320575f1139f6052ea09
#
_cell.length_a   1.000
_cell.length_b   1.000
_cell.length_c   1.000
_cell.angle_alpha   90.00
_cell.angle_beta   90.00
_cell.angle_gamma   90.00
#
_symmetry.space_group_name_H-M   'P 1'
#
loop_
_entity.id
_entity.type
_entity.pdbx_description
1 polymer ?
#
loop_
_entity_poly.entity_id
_entity_poly.type
_entity_poly.pdbx_seq_one_letter_code
_entity_poly.pdbx_strand_id
1 'polypeptide(L)'
;NDLRCEEANFEAAMCSYRLSPPPSLDQTETRSAIEELQLFMDSYPGSALRDSAQTCVDNLRSKLETKSYESALLYHKTEQYRSAVIALENALKDFPDSPYREEMAFLIVDSHYQYALRSTERRKAERYNDAIEAFLTFVARFPSSERLPEAERIHKRCISEIERLEGNSETQNDSDASANRP
;
A
#
# COMPACT_ATOMS: atom_id res chain seq x y z
N ASN A 1 -37.87 -24.95 -13.94
CA ASN A 1 -37.75 -24.32 -12.61
C ASN A 1 -36.32 -23.79 -12.31
N ASP A 2 -35.30 -24.46 -12.85
CA ASP A 2 -33.90 -24.12 -12.56
C ASP A 2 -33.50 -22.77 -13.17
N LEU A 3 -33.83 -22.50 -14.44
CA LEU A 3 -33.52 -21.25 -15.13
C LEU A 3 -34.12 -19.99 -14.45
N ARG A 4 -35.33 -20.10 -13.89
CA ARG A 4 -35.95 -18.97 -13.17
C ARG A 4 -35.29 -18.71 -11.82
N CYS A 5 -34.77 -19.74 -11.14
CA CYS A 5 -34.02 -19.59 -9.91
C CYS A 5 -32.64 -18.97 -10.19
N GLU A 6 -31.99 -19.36 -11.29
CA GLU A 6 -30.72 -18.78 -11.75
C GLU A 6 -30.86 -17.28 -12.03
N GLU A 7 -31.84 -16.90 -12.86
CA GLU A 7 -32.12 -15.49 -13.19
C GLU A 7 -32.45 -14.66 -11.94
N ALA A 8 -33.29 -15.21 -11.03
CA ALA A 8 -33.64 -14.53 -9.80
C ALA A 8 -32.45 -14.31 -8.85
N ASN A 9 -31.56 -15.30 -8.72
CA ASN A 9 -30.34 -15.19 -7.92
C ASN A 9 -29.36 -14.17 -8.53
N PHE A 10 -29.20 -14.16 -9.85
CA PHE A 10 -28.41 -13.16 -10.53
C PHE A 10 -28.96 -11.74 -10.31
N GLU A 11 -30.26 -11.53 -10.50
CA GLU A 11 -30.88 -10.22 -10.29
C GLU A 11 -30.77 -9.75 -8.84
N ALA A 12 -30.87 -10.66 -7.86
CA ALA A 12 -30.63 -10.32 -6.46
C ALA A 12 -29.20 -9.82 -6.24
N ALA A 13 -28.18 -10.54 -6.75
CA ALA A 13 -26.78 -10.11 -6.67
C ALA A 13 -26.54 -8.80 -7.43
N MET A 14 -27.24 -8.57 -8.57
CA MET A 14 -27.18 -7.31 -9.29
C MET A 14 -27.82 -6.13 -8.54
N CYS A 15 -28.81 -6.38 -7.69
CA CYS A 15 -29.32 -5.35 -6.78
C CYS A 15 -28.23 -4.89 -5.79
N SER A 16 -27.54 -5.84 -5.17
CA SER A 16 -26.40 -5.56 -4.27
C SER A 16 -25.25 -4.85 -4.99
N TYR A 17 -24.95 -5.25 -6.24
CA TYR A 17 -23.99 -4.55 -7.08
C TYR A 17 -24.35 -3.07 -7.30
N ARG A 18 -25.62 -2.77 -7.57
CA ARG A 18 -26.11 -1.39 -7.79
C ARG A 18 -26.11 -0.55 -6.51
N LEU A 19 -26.21 -1.17 -5.35
CA LEU A 19 -26.16 -0.51 -4.03
C LEU A 19 -24.73 -0.18 -3.59
N SER A 20 -23.71 -0.76 -4.24
CA SER A 20 -22.30 -0.50 -3.94
C SER A 20 -21.97 1.00 -4.09
N PRO A 21 -21.53 1.67 -3.02
CA PRO A 21 -21.23 3.09 -3.02
C PRO A 21 -19.93 3.42 -3.78
N PRO A 22 -19.63 4.72 -4.01
CA PRO A 22 -18.32 5.14 -4.53
C PRO A 22 -17.19 4.81 -3.53
N PRO A 23 -15.93 4.70 -4.00
CA PRO A 23 -14.77 4.29 -3.17
C PRO A 23 -14.56 5.14 -1.91
N SER A 24 -14.94 6.43 -1.93
CA SER A 24 -14.77 7.35 -0.80
C SER A 24 -15.63 7.01 0.43
N LEU A 25 -16.73 6.27 0.25
CA LEU A 25 -17.64 5.88 1.32
C LEU A 25 -17.29 4.52 1.91
N ASP A 26 -18.06 4.07 2.91
CA ASP A 26 -17.93 2.71 3.46
C ASP A 26 -18.20 1.65 2.39
N GLN A 27 -17.44 0.56 2.42
CA GLN A 27 -17.45 -0.47 1.38
C GLN A 27 -18.06 -1.80 1.86
N THR A 28 -18.84 -1.78 2.92
CA THR A 28 -19.52 -2.99 3.44
C THR A 28 -20.43 -3.60 2.38
N GLU A 29 -21.28 -2.79 1.75
CA GLU A 29 -22.18 -3.22 0.66
C GLU A 29 -21.40 -3.74 -0.56
N THR A 30 -20.25 -3.14 -0.87
CA THR A 30 -19.38 -3.61 -1.97
C THR A 30 -18.84 -5.01 -1.70
N ARG A 31 -18.44 -5.31 -0.47
CA ARG A 31 -17.95 -6.64 -0.08
C ARG A 31 -19.08 -7.67 -0.12
N SER A 32 -20.25 -7.33 0.40
CA SER A 32 -21.44 -8.19 0.34
C SER A 32 -21.82 -8.52 -1.11
N ALA A 33 -21.82 -7.52 -2.00
CA ALA A 33 -22.11 -7.72 -3.41
C ALA A 33 -21.11 -8.67 -4.10
N ILE A 34 -19.83 -8.58 -3.75
CA ILE A 34 -18.81 -9.52 -4.26
C ILE A 34 -19.11 -10.95 -3.81
N GLU A 35 -19.45 -11.14 -2.52
CA GLU A 35 -19.76 -12.46 -1.95
C GLU A 35 -21.02 -13.06 -2.63
N GLU A 36 -22.06 -12.27 -2.85
CA GLU A 36 -23.27 -12.72 -3.52
C GLU A 36 -23.04 -13.10 -4.99
N LEU A 37 -22.25 -12.29 -5.73
CA LEU A 37 -21.90 -12.60 -7.11
C LEU A 37 -21.00 -13.86 -7.20
N GLN A 38 -20.08 -14.05 -6.27
CA GLN A 38 -19.26 -15.26 -6.18
C GLN A 38 -20.11 -16.49 -5.89
N LEU A 39 -21.03 -16.38 -4.91
CA LEU A 39 -21.98 -17.45 -4.58
C LEU A 39 -22.85 -17.82 -5.79
N PHE A 40 -23.30 -16.84 -6.57
CA PHE A 40 -24.02 -17.10 -7.83
C PHE A 40 -23.15 -17.90 -8.80
N MET A 41 -21.90 -17.48 -9.05
CA MET A 41 -21.00 -18.16 -9.99
C MET A 41 -20.66 -19.59 -9.54
N ASP A 42 -20.57 -19.84 -8.24
CA ASP A 42 -20.29 -21.15 -7.67
C ASP A 42 -21.52 -22.07 -7.74
N SER A 43 -22.72 -21.49 -7.58
CA SER A 43 -23.99 -22.23 -7.66
C SER A 43 -24.38 -22.58 -9.10
N TYR A 44 -23.98 -21.75 -10.06
CA TYR A 44 -24.33 -21.90 -11.48
C TYR A 44 -23.08 -21.86 -12.39
N PRO A 45 -22.18 -22.85 -12.30
CA PRO A 45 -20.91 -22.83 -13.04
C PRO A 45 -21.05 -22.86 -14.57
N GLY A 46 -22.18 -23.36 -15.07
CA GLY A 46 -22.53 -23.41 -16.51
C GLY A 46 -23.40 -22.25 -17.01
N SER A 47 -23.66 -21.25 -16.16
CA SER A 47 -24.53 -20.11 -16.51
C SER A 47 -23.94 -19.25 -17.61
N ALA A 48 -24.79 -18.83 -18.56
CA ALA A 48 -24.46 -17.82 -19.55
C ALA A 48 -24.22 -16.41 -18.93
N LEU A 49 -24.68 -16.19 -17.68
CA LEU A 49 -24.54 -14.94 -16.95
C LEU A 49 -23.21 -14.86 -16.15
N ARG A 50 -22.43 -15.95 -16.11
CA ARG A 50 -21.20 -16.05 -15.34
C ARG A 50 -20.17 -14.97 -15.70
N ASP A 51 -19.96 -14.71 -17.00
CA ASP A 51 -19.02 -13.70 -17.47
C ASP A 51 -19.45 -12.28 -17.07
N SER A 52 -20.77 -12.03 -17.09
CA SER A 52 -21.33 -10.77 -16.61
C SER A 52 -21.14 -10.60 -15.08
N ALA A 53 -21.36 -11.67 -14.31
CA ALA A 53 -21.11 -11.67 -12.88
C ALA A 53 -19.62 -11.42 -12.57
N GLN A 54 -18.71 -12.07 -13.27
CA GLN A 54 -17.27 -11.87 -13.13
C GLN A 54 -16.88 -10.41 -13.41
N THR A 55 -17.41 -9.82 -14.49
CA THR A 55 -17.17 -8.41 -14.81
C THR A 55 -17.63 -7.48 -13.68
N CYS A 56 -18.79 -7.78 -13.05
CA CYS A 56 -19.27 -7.01 -11.90
C CYS A 56 -18.34 -7.17 -10.69
N VAL A 57 -17.86 -8.38 -10.40
CA VAL A 57 -16.88 -8.63 -9.33
C VAL A 57 -15.60 -7.81 -9.57
N ASP A 58 -15.06 -7.82 -10.78
CA ASP A 58 -13.85 -7.08 -11.13
C ASP A 58 -14.03 -5.57 -10.95
N ASN A 59 -15.17 -5.03 -11.34
CA ASN A 59 -15.52 -3.63 -11.09
C ASN A 59 -15.60 -3.28 -9.60
N LEU A 60 -16.21 -4.16 -8.79
CA LEU A 60 -16.29 -3.96 -7.34
C LEU A 60 -14.91 -4.06 -6.68
N ARG A 61 -14.06 -5.01 -7.11
CA ARG A 61 -12.68 -5.13 -6.64
C ARG A 61 -11.87 -3.89 -6.95
N SER A 62 -12.02 -3.31 -8.14
CA SER A 62 -11.37 -2.04 -8.49
C SER A 62 -11.79 -0.88 -7.58
N LYS A 63 -13.04 -0.85 -7.10
CA LYS A 63 -13.47 0.13 -6.08
C LYS A 63 -12.75 -0.07 -4.73
N LEU A 64 -12.65 -1.33 -4.27
CA LEU A 64 -11.93 -1.64 -3.02
C LEU A 64 -10.45 -1.30 -3.12
N GLU A 65 -9.84 -1.59 -4.25
CA GLU A 65 -8.46 -1.26 -4.57
C GLU A 65 -8.22 0.25 -4.52
N THR A 66 -9.05 1.03 -5.23
CA THR A 66 -8.99 2.50 -5.22
C THR A 66 -9.15 3.02 -3.79
N LYS A 67 -10.10 2.50 -3.03
CA LYS A 67 -10.30 2.85 -1.61
C LYS A 67 -9.06 2.60 -0.77
N SER A 68 -8.44 1.44 -0.94
CA SER A 68 -7.24 1.04 -0.19
C SER A 68 -6.07 1.99 -0.50
N TYR A 69 -5.83 2.26 -1.79
CA TYR A 69 -4.80 3.19 -2.24
C TYR A 69 -5.04 4.62 -1.73
N GLU A 70 -6.25 5.18 -1.92
CA GLU A 70 -6.57 6.54 -1.50
C GLU A 70 -6.46 6.73 0.02
N SER A 71 -6.86 5.71 0.80
CA SER A 71 -6.73 5.72 2.26
C SER A 71 -5.26 5.74 2.69
N ALA A 72 -4.42 4.93 2.06
CA ALA A 72 -2.99 4.90 2.33
C ALA A 72 -2.30 6.21 1.90
N LEU A 73 -2.67 6.75 0.74
CA LEU A 73 -2.19 8.05 0.25
C LEU A 73 -2.59 9.20 1.19
N LEU A 74 -3.77 9.13 1.81
CA LEU A 74 -4.22 10.12 2.79
C LEU A 74 -3.31 10.14 4.03
N TYR A 75 -2.92 8.95 4.56
CA TYR A 75 -1.95 8.88 5.65
C TYR A 75 -0.62 9.53 5.27
N HIS A 76 -0.13 9.30 4.05
CA HIS A 76 1.10 9.94 3.57
C HIS A 76 0.94 11.47 3.48
N LYS A 77 -0.13 11.98 2.88
CA LYS A 77 -0.42 13.41 2.73
C LYS A 77 -0.62 14.13 4.07
N THR A 78 -1.14 13.42 5.07
CA THR A 78 -1.33 13.96 6.43
C THR A 78 -0.12 13.73 7.34
N GLU A 79 1.03 13.34 6.76
CA GLU A 79 2.31 13.15 7.45
C GLU A 79 2.29 12.03 8.50
N GLN A 80 1.33 11.14 8.46
CA GLN A 80 1.25 9.96 9.32
C GLN A 80 2.05 8.81 8.69
N TYR A 81 3.34 9.03 8.47
CA TYR A 81 4.19 8.18 7.64
C TYR A 81 4.28 6.73 8.09
N ARG A 82 4.31 6.47 9.40
CA ARG A 82 4.27 5.10 9.92
C ARG A 82 2.98 4.37 9.54
N SER A 83 1.85 5.04 9.66
CA SER A 83 0.55 4.50 9.26
C SER A 83 0.46 4.35 7.74
N ALA A 84 1.05 5.29 6.98
CA ALA A 84 1.12 5.23 5.54
C ALA A 84 1.87 3.97 5.05
N VAL A 85 3.05 3.67 5.62
CA VAL A 85 3.81 2.45 5.29
C VAL A 85 2.94 1.21 5.48
N ILE A 86 2.35 1.04 6.67
CA ILE A 86 1.51 -0.13 7.00
C ILE A 86 0.32 -0.24 6.03
N ALA A 87 -0.35 0.88 5.74
CA ALA A 87 -1.50 0.88 4.84
C ALA A 87 -1.12 0.57 3.40
N LEU A 88 0.02 1.10 2.91
CA LEU A 88 0.55 0.85 1.57
C LEU A 88 0.99 -0.61 1.40
N GLU A 89 1.68 -1.17 2.40
CA GLU A 89 2.08 -2.58 2.39
C GLU A 89 0.87 -3.52 2.37
N ASN A 90 -0.15 -3.23 3.19
CA ASN A 90 -1.39 -4.00 3.18
C ASN A 90 -2.09 -3.89 1.83
N ALA A 91 -2.17 -2.68 1.24
CA ALA A 91 -2.77 -2.48 -0.08
C ALA A 91 -2.04 -3.27 -1.18
N LEU A 92 -0.70 -3.30 -1.16
CA LEU A 92 0.11 -4.10 -2.10
C LEU A 92 -0.07 -5.61 -1.90
N LYS A 93 -0.31 -6.04 -0.67
CA LYS A 93 -0.57 -7.46 -0.35
C LYS A 93 -1.97 -7.88 -0.82
N ASP A 94 -2.97 -7.04 -0.58
CA ASP A 94 -4.37 -7.32 -0.92
C ASP A 94 -4.62 -7.21 -2.43
N PHE A 95 -3.88 -6.34 -3.12
CA PHE A 95 -4.02 -6.03 -4.54
C PHE A 95 -2.67 -6.06 -5.28
N PRO A 96 -2.05 -7.24 -5.44
CA PRO A 96 -0.70 -7.37 -6.03
C PRO A 96 -0.63 -6.94 -7.49
N ASP A 97 -1.74 -7.01 -8.22
CA ASP A 97 -1.85 -6.65 -9.64
C ASP A 97 -2.39 -5.23 -9.87
N SER A 98 -2.46 -4.43 -8.80
CA SER A 98 -2.94 -3.05 -8.82
C SER A 98 -2.21 -2.17 -9.85
N PRO A 99 -2.91 -1.32 -10.62
CA PRO A 99 -2.28 -0.27 -11.41
C PRO A 99 -1.53 0.75 -10.55
N TYR A 100 -1.85 0.86 -9.25
CA TYR A 100 -1.18 1.75 -8.30
C TYR A 100 0.06 1.14 -7.64
N ARG A 101 0.42 -0.12 -7.95
CA ARG A 101 1.49 -0.86 -7.25
C ARG A 101 2.85 -0.16 -7.28
N GLU A 102 3.20 0.46 -8.41
CA GLU A 102 4.46 1.19 -8.56
C GLU A 102 4.46 2.45 -7.70
N GLU A 103 3.38 3.23 -7.76
CA GLU A 103 3.23 4.44 -6.94
C GLU A 103 3.19 4.10 -5.44
N MET A 104 2.46 3.04 -5.05
CA MET A 104 2.44 2.57 -3.66
C MET A 104 3.83 2.17 -3.17
N ALA A 105 4.59 1.44 -3.99
CA ALA A 105 5.95 1.02 -3.64
C ALA A 105 6.90 2.22 -3.50
N PHE A 106 6.79 3.23 -4.37
CA PHE A 106 7.53 4.48 -4.24
C PHE A 106 7.14 5.25 -2.97
N LEU A 107 5.84 5.36 -2.67
CA LEU A 107 5.35 6.05 -1.47
C LEU A 107 5.81 5.36 -0.17
N ILE A 108 6.07 4.06 -0.18
CA ILE A 108 6.69 3.36 0.95
C ILE A 108 8.11 3.88 1.18
N VAL A 109 8.91 3.99 0.12
CA VAL A 109 10.28 4.55 0.21
C VAL A 109 10.25 5.96 0.77
N ASP A 110 9.42 6.84 0.21
CA ASP A 110 9.31 8.22 0.67
C ASP A 110 8.77 8.31 2.10
N SER A 111 7.78 7.50 2.47
CA SER A 111 7.22 7.47 3.83
C SER A 111 8.26 7.06 4.87
N HIS A 112 9.08 6.03 4.60
CA HIS A 112 10.18 5.65 5.48
C HIS A 112 11.21 6.78 5.63
N TYR A 113 11.58 7.43 4.53
CA TYR A 113 12.50 8.56 4.55
C TYR A 113 11.96 9.74 5.36
N GLN A 114 10.72 10.15 5.10
CA GLN A 114 10.06 11.24 5.83
C GLN A 114 9.91 10.92 7.33
N TYR A 115 9.63 9.65 7.66
CA TYR A 115 9.55 9.18 9.03
C TYR A 115 10.92 9.22 9.71
N ALA A 116 11.99 8.87 9.03
CA ALA A 116 13.36 8.99 9.52
C ALA A 116 13.74 10.46 9.82
N LEU A 117 13.46 11.37 8.88
CA LEU A 117 13.72 12.81 9.03
C LEU A 117 13.11 13.40 10.30
N ARG A 118 11.88 12.98 10.65
CA ARG A 118 11.13 13.48 11.81
C ARG A 118 11.40 12.69 13.10
N SER A 119 12.40 11.84 13.07
CA SER A 119 12.75 10.99 14.20
C SER A 119 13.77 11.65 15.12
N THR A 120 13.84 11.17 16.36
CA THR A 120 14.92 11.53 17.27
C THR A 120 16.24 10.96 16.77
N GLU A 121 17.37 11.64 17.05
CA GLU A 121 18.72 11.23 16.60
C GLU A 121 19.01 9.75 16.89
N ARG A 122 18.61 9.27 18.06
CA ARG A 122 18.78 7.86 18.48
C ARG A 122 18.11 6.84 17.53
N ARG A 123 17.03 7.22 16.86
CA ARG A 123 16.24 6.34 16.00
C ARG A 123 16.45 6.58 14.50
N LYS A 124 17.14 7.67 14.14
CA LYS A 124 17.30 8.05 12.76
C LYS A 124 18.04 7.02 11.92
N ALA A 125 19.16 6.51 12.43
CA ALA A 125 19.98 5.54 11.68
C ALA A 125 19.19 4.26 11.35
N GLU A 126 18.47 3.69 12.32
CA GLU A 126 17.58 2.54 12.13
C GLU A 126 16.55 2.83 11.02
N ARG A 127 15.87 3.97 11.10
CA ARG A 127 14.79 4.34 10.16
C ARG A 127 15.26 4.73 8.76
N TYR A 128 16.48 5.27 8.63
CA TYR A 128 17.10 5.46 7.31
C TYR A 128 17.46 4.12 6.67
N ASN A 129 17.87 3.11 7.47
CA ASN A 129 18.07 1.75 6.95
C ASN A 129 16.76 1.14 6.46
N ASP A 130 15.62 1.35 7.15
CA ASP A 130 14.31 0.91 6.66
C ASP A 130 13.99 1.55 5.30
N ALA A 131 14.29 2.83 5.11
CA ALA A 131 14.11 3.51 3.83
C ALA A 131 15.03 2.96 2.73
N ILE A 132 16.26 2.58 3.05
CA ILE A 132 17.21 1.95 2.12
C ILE A 132 16.68 0.57 1.69
N GLU A 133 16.18 -0.24 2.63
CA GLU A 133 15.60 -1.56 2.34
C GLU A 133 14.37 -1.44 1.44
N ALA A 134 13.49 -0.48 1.73
CA ALA A 134 12.34 -0.17 0.88
C ALA A 134 12.77 0.25 -0.54
N PHE A 135 13.82 1.09 -0.67
CA PHE A 135 14.38 1.48 -1.96
C PHE A 135 14.91 0.28 -2.74
N LEU A 136 15.67 -0.62 -2.12
CA LEU A 136 16.18 -1.83 -2.78
C LEU A 136 15.04 -2.72 -3.29
N THR A 137 13.99 -2.85 -2.50
CA THR A 137 12.77 -3.58 -2.89
C THR A 137 12.07 -2.92 -4.08
N PHE A 138 11.98 -1.57 -4.07
CA PHE A 138 11.40 -0.80 -5.16
C PHE A 138 12.17 -1.00 -6.47
N VAL A 139 13.49 -0.86 -6.46
CA VAL A 139 14.34 -1.01 -7.65
C VAL A 139 14.26 -2.43 -8.21
N ALA A 140 14.26 -3.45 -7.34
CA ALA A 140 14.15 -4.84 -7.76
C ALA A 140 12.83 -5.15 -8.48
N ARG A 141 11.73 -4.50 -8.07
CA ARG A 141 10.41 -4.68 -8.67
C ARG A 141 10.14 -3.80 -9.89
N PHE A 142 10.68 -2.59 -9.90
CA PHE A 142 10.40 -1.54 -10.89
C PHE A 142 11.69 -0.89 -11.44
N PRO A 143 12.56 -1.67 -12.10
CA PRO A 143 13.86 -1.18 -12.58
C PRO A 143 13.75 -0.11 -13.69
N SER A 144 12.59 0.00 -14.34
CA SER A 144 12.31 0.97 -15.39
C SER A 144 11.33 2.07 -14.97
N SER A 145 11.12 2.25 -13.67
CA SER A 145 10.19 3.24 -13.13
C SER A 145 10.60 4.66 -13.47
N GLU A 146 9.65 5.50 -13.84
CA GLU A 146 9.88 6.95 -13.99
C GLU A 146 10.22 7.63 -12.64
N ARG A 147 9.86 6.99 -11.52
CA ARG A 147 10.17 7.44 -10.17
C ARG A 147 11.57 7.05 -9.69
N LEU A 148 12.29 6.23 -10.47
CA LEU A 148 13.61 5.73 -10.07
C LEU A 148 14.61 6.86 -9.74
N PRO A 149 14.75 7.96 -10.54
CA PRO A 149 15.68 9.03 -10.20
C PRO A 149 15.35 9.74 -8.88
N GLU A 150 14.08 9.79 -8.50
CA GLU A 150 13.63 10.37 -7.22
C GLU A 150 13.96 9.44 -6.06
N ALA A 151 13.68 8.14 -6.21
CA ALA A 151 14.01 7.12 -5.24
C ALA A 151 15.53 7.02 -4.99
N GLU A 152 16.37 7.13 -6.04
CA GLU A 152 17.83 7.18 -5.92
C GLU A 152 18.31 8.41 -5.15
N ARG A 153 17.66 9.56 -5.31
CA ARG A 153 17.98 10.76 -4.53
C ARG A 153 17.69 10.56 -3.05
N ILE A 154 16.57 9.92 -2.73
CA ILE A 154 16.22 9.55 -1.36
C ILE A 154 17.28 8.61 -0.78
N HIS A 155 17.63 7.55 -1.51
CA HIS A 155 18.64 6.57 -1.10
C HIS A 155 20.00 7.23 -0.78
N LYS A 156 20.51 8.09 -1.67
CA LYS A 156 21.76 8.83 -1.45
C LYS A 156 21.71 9.71 -0.20
N ARG A 157 20.56 10.36 0.05
CA ARG A 157 20.37 11.17 1.27
C ARG A 157 20.36 10.31 2.52
N CYS A 158 19.72 9.12 2.49
CA CYS A 158 19.73 8.21 3.63
C CYS A 158 21.14 7.79 4.01
N ILE A 159 21.97 7.41 3.02
CA ILE A 159 23.37 7.04 3.25
C ILE A 159 24.14 8.20 3.87
N SER A 160 24.06 9.39 3.27
CA SER A 160 24.77 10.59 3.77
C SER A 160 24.37 10.95 5.21
N GLU A 161 23.10 10.78 5.57
CA GLU A 161 22.62 11.05 6.93
C GLU A 161 23.11 10.00 7.95
N ILE A 162 23.18 8.74 7.55
CA ILE A 162 23.75 7.66 8.39
C ILE A 162 25.23 7.94 8.66
N GLU A 163 26.03 8.23 7.63
CA GLU A 163 27.46 8.57 7.76
C GLU A 163 27.64 9.77 8.70
N ARG A 164 26.81 10.81 8.59
CA ARG A 164 26.83 11.98 9.48
C ARG A 164 26.55 11.62 10.92
N LEU A 165 25.60 10.74 11.17
CA LEU A 165 25.20 10.28 12.52
C LEU A 165 26.31 9.44 13.16
N GLU A 166 26.97 8.59 12.41
CA GLU A 166 28.09 7.76 12.86
C GLU A 166 29.31 8.63 13.23
N GLY A 167 29.69 9.58 12.37
CA GLY A 167 30.78 10.51 12.65
C GLY A 167 30.56 11.40 13.89
N ASN A 168 29.30 11.79 14.16
CA ASN A 168 28.97 12.54 15.37
C ASN A 168 29.06 11.69 16.65
N SER A 169 28.75 10.39 16.56
CA SER A 169 28.84 9.48 17.72
C SER A 169 30.30 9.17 18.11
N GLU A 170 31.21 9.09 17.15
CA GLU A 170 32.63 8.90 17.37
C GLU A 170 33.25 10.12 18.06
N THR A 171 32.93 11.32 17.59
CA THR A 171 33.45 12.58 18.21
C THR A 171 32.91 12.81 19.62
N GLN A 172 31.73 12.37 19.97
CA GLN A 172 31.18 12.44 21.32
C GLN A 172 31.89 11.47 22.27
N ASN A 173 32.15 10.24 21.84
CA ASN A 173 32.87 9.25 22.64
C ASN A 173 34.32 9.65 22.92
N ASP A 174 35.00 10.28 21.94
CA ASP A 174 36.37 10.77 22.13
C ASP A 174 36.45 11.98 23.12
N SER A 175 35.43 12.85 23.09
CA SER A 175 35.35 13.98 24.05
C SER A 175 35.07 13.50 25.48
N ASP A 176 34.21 12.51 25.68
CA ASP A 176 33.89 11.93 26.98
C ASP A 176 35.07 11.10 27.53
N ALA A 177 35.82 10.42 26.68
CA ALA A 177 37.04 9.68 27.03
C ALA A 177 38.18 10.61 27.42
N SER A 178 38.27 11.81 26.86
CA SER A 178 39.30 12.81 27.20
C SER A 178 38.96 13.57 28.48
N ALA A 179 37.69 13.76 28.81
CA ALA A 179 37.21 14.44 30.01
C ALA A 179 37.35 13.57 31.30
N ASN A 180 37.51 12.25 31.14
CA ASN A 180 37.57 11.29 32.27
C ASN A 180 38.99 10.73 32.52
N ARG A 181 40.04 11.42 32.05
CA ARG A 181 41.42 11.11 32.45
C ARG A 181 41.78 11.87 33.72
N PRO A 182 42.19 11.16 34.79
CA PRO A 182 42.59 11.76 36.08
C PRO A 182 43.86 12.58 35.97
#